data_05078c698eb99b434c1be01828992b5b
#
_entry.id   05078c698eb99b434c1be01828992b5b
#
_cell.length_a   1.000
_cell.length_b   1.000
_cell.length_c   1.000
_cell.angle_alpha   90.00
_cell.angle_beta   90.00
_cell.angle_gamma   90.00
#
_symmetry.space_group_name_H-M   'P 1'
#
loop_
_entity.id
_entity.type
_entity.pdbx_description
1 polymer ?
#
loop_
_entity_poly.entity_id
_entity_poly.type
_entity_poly.pdbx_seq_one_letter_code
_entity_poly.pdbx_strand_id
1 'polypeptide(L)'
;MKIIHEISQYLETHVGFNGEYVELIILTILIFIFFAFLKAIVRLIYSKAEVSDKKKYFRNRVMKIVLTILSFVSVILLWGHKISGIVTAVTFLSTGVAIAVREIIFDFFAGIYIGWKRPFELEDRIEIDDIKGDVINTKALAFEVLEVGERIDAEQSTGRIIHIPNSFIFTKSLKNYTKAFKYIWDELKINLSLDSDIEETKKIIYDIIENNENLKDTPKKMEDAVSDIIFEYRIYYNYLDPIIYTKIVDSHVELSIRYIVHPKKARIVQDEIYLKILEEYKNGNIKLYIPLVA
;
A
#
# COMPACT_ATOMS: atom_id res chain seq x y z
N MET A 1 -10.04 13.04 -48.16
CA MET A 1 -11.28 13.84 -48.19
C MET A 1 -11.76 14.10 -49.63
N LYS A 2 -11.04 14.81 -50.54
CA LYS A 2 -11.48 15.03 -51.91
C LYS A 2 -11.87 13.74 -52.66
N ILE A 3 -11.02 12.71 -52.68
CA ILE A 3 -11.26 11.42 -53.36
C ILE A 3 -12.52 10.70 -52.82
N ILE A 4 -12.75 10.75 -51.51
CA ILE A 4 -13.94 10.12 -50.90
C ILE A 4 -15.21 10.85 -51.36
N HIS A 5 -15.14 12.18 -51.41
CA HIS A 5 -16.25 13.01 -51.87
C HIS A 5 -16.54 12.82 -53.36
N GLU A 6 -15.53 12.69 -54.22
CA GLU A 6 -15.69 12.37 -55.65
C GLU A 6 -16.31 10.99 -55.86
N ILE A 7 -15.90 9.98 -55.09
CA ILE A 7 -16.50 8.63 -55.14
C ILE A 7 -17.96 8.66 -54.68
N SER A 8 -18.26 9.40 -53.60
CA SER A 8 -19.62 9.51 -53.11
C SER A 8 -20.55 10.18 -54.12
N GLN A 9 -20.11 11.27 -54.76
CA GLN A 9 -20.87 11.94 -55.84
C GLN A 9 -21.08 11.04 -57.05
N TYR A 10 -20.08 10.27 -57.46
CA TYR A 10 -20.21 9.33 -58.59
C TYR A 10 -21.25 8.25 -58.27
N LEU A 11 -21.23 7.70 -57.06
CA LEU A 11 -22.21 6.65 -56.65
C LEU A 11 -23.61 7.24 -56.44
N GLU A 12 -23.74 8.46 -55.98
CA GLU A 12 -25.03 9.16 -55.86
C GLU A 12 -25.69 9.37 -57.24
N THR A 13 -24.92 9.78 -58.24
CA THR A 13 -25.41 10.04 -59.59
C THR A 13 -25.71 8.79 -60.40
N HIS A 14 -25.00 7.68 -60.18
CA HIS A 14 -25.13 6.47 -60.99
C HIS A 14 -25.89 5.32 -60.32
N VAL A 15 -25.96 5.29 -59.01
CA VAL A 15 -26.55 4.17 -58.25
C VAL A 15 -27.73 4.61 -57.38
N GLY A 16 -27.96 5.93 -57.24
CA GLY A 16 -29.10 6.46 -56.48
C GLY A 16 -28.97 6.34 -54.97
N PHE A 17 -27.76 6.06 -54.44
CA PHE A 17 -27.52 6.05 -52.99
C PHE A 17 -27.25 7.49 -52.49
N ASN A 18 -27.81 7.81 -51.32
CA ASN A 18 -27.51 9.10 -50.65
C ASN A 18 -26.02 9.22 -50.35
N GLY A 19 -25.35 10.25 -50.90
CA GLY A 19 -23.91 10.46 -50.84
C GLY A 19 -23.35 10.48 -49.43
N GLU A 20 -24.08 11.00 -48.45
CA GLU A 20 -23.68 11.00 -47.04
C GLU A 20 -23.52 9.60 -46.45
N TYR A 21 -24.40 8.66 -46.76
CA TYR A 21 -24.26 7.25 -46.28
C TYR A 21 -23.12 6.52 -46.98
N VAL A 22 -22.88 6.83 -48.26
CA VAL A 22 -21.75 6.27 -49.00
C VAL A 22 -20.43 6.71 -48.36
N GLU A 23 -20.31 7.98 -48.00
CA GLU A 23 -19.16 8.52 -47.32
C GLU A 23 -18.91 7.85 -45.97
N LEU A 24 -19.96 7.70 -45.15
CA LEU A 24 -19.89 7.01 -43.86
C LEU A 24 -19.45 5.53 -43.99
N ILE A 25 -19.96 4.80 -45.02
CA ILE A 25 -19.56 3.42 -45.28
C ILE A 25 -18.10 3.33 -45.68
N ILE A 26 -17.62 4.23 -46.55
CA ILE A 26 -16.20 4.27 -46.96
C ILE A 26 -15.31 4.52 -45.74
N LEU A 27 -15.66 5.51 -44.92
CA LEU A 27 -14.91 5.84 -43.68
C LEU A 27 -14.92 4.66 -42.70
N THR A 28 -16.03 3.94 -42.58
CA THR A 28 -16.12 2.72 -41.73
C THR A 28 -15.15 1.63 -42.22
N ILE A 29 -15.09 1.40 -43.52
CA ILE A 29 -14.16 0.43 -44.13
C ILE A 29 -12.70 0.87 -43.83
N LEU A 30 -12.39 2.15 -44.01
CA LEU A 30 -11.05 2.69 -43.73
C LEU A 30 -10.65 2.54 -42.24
N ILE A 31 -11.58 2.75 -41.33
CA ILE A 31 -11.35 2.52 -39.90
C ILE A 31 -10.98 1.05 -39.66
N PHE A 32 -11.75 0.09 -40.20
CA PHE A 32 -11.44 -1.33 -40.02
C PHE A 32 -10.09 -1.71 -40.64
N ILE A 33 -9.75 -1.20 -41.83
CA ILE A 33 -8.44 -1.42 -42.48
C ILE A 33 -7.32 -0.86 -41.61
N PHE A 34 -7.47 0.37 -41.08
CA PHE A 34 -6.50 1.00 -40.21
C PHE A 34 -6.25 0.18 -38.93
N PHE A 35 -7.32 -0.25 -38.25
CA PHE A 35 -7.15 -1.07 -37.05
C PHE A 35 -6.63 -2.49 -37.35
N ALA A 36 -6.97 -3.07 -38.50
CA ALA A 36 -6.38 -4.33 -38.96
C ALA A 36 -4.86 -4.19 -39.19
N PHE A 37 -4.42 -3.08 -39.78
CA PHE A 37 -3.02 -2.75 -39.97
C PHE A 37 -2.30 -2.60 -38.64
N LEU A 38 -2.87 -1.86 -37.67
CA LEU A 38 -2.31 -1.74 -36.32
C LEU A 38 -2.19 -3.11 -35.62
N LYS A 39 -3.19 -3.98 -35.76
CA LYS A 39 -3.14 -5.36 -35.22
C LYS A 39 -2.05 -6.19 -35.87
N ALA A 40 -1.76 -5.97 -37.17
CA ALA A 40 -0.66 -6.62 -37.87
C ALA A 40 0.72 -6.13 -37.36
N ILE A 41 0.88 -4.81 -37.16
CA ILE A 41 2.09 -4.22 -36.57
C ILE A 41 2.34 -4.80 -35.17
N VAL A 42 1.33 -4.79 -34.31
CA VAL A 42 1.42 -5.38 -32.96
C VAL A 42 1.87 -6.84 -33.03
N ARG A 43 1.29 -7.64 -33.96
CA ARG A 43 1.71 -9.03 -34.17
C ARG A 43 3.19 -9.13 -34.55
N LEU A 44 3.68 -8.27 -35.44
CA LEU A 44 5.08 -8.24 -35.88
C LEU A 44 6.04 -7.88 -34.77
N ILE A 45 5.71 -6.86 -33.99
CA ILE A 45 6.53 -6.42 -32.83
C ILE A 45 6.67 -7.56 -31.82
N TYR A 46 5.55 -8.16 -31.43
CA TYR A 46 5.56 -9.25 -30.46
C TYR A 46 6.10 -10.59 -31.03
N SER A 47 6.20 -10.75 -32.34
CA SER A 47 6.83 -11.94 -32.94
C SER A 47 8.35 -11.94 -32.78
N LYS A 48 8.99 -10.77 -32.73
CA LYS A 48 10.45 -10.60 -32.66
C LYS A 48 11.02 -10.50 -31.24
N ALA A 49 10.16 -10.34 -30.20
CA ALA A 49 10.63 -10.14 -28.85
C ALA A 49 10.94 -11.46 -28.14
N GLU A 50 12.13 -11.60 -27.58
CA GLU A 50 12.55 -12.71 -26.69
C GLU A 50 11.94 -12.58 -25.30
N VAL A 51 10.64 -12.77 -25.18
CA VAL A 51 9.94 -12.75 -23.88
C VAL A 51 9.30 -14.11 -23.64
N SER A 52 9.24 -14.55 -22.37
CA SER A 52 8.56 -15.79 -21.96
C SER A 52 7.22 -15.95 -22.70
N ASP A 53 6.98 -17.09 -23.33
CA ASP A 53 5.84 -17.36 -24.22
C ASP A 53 4.47 -17.03 -23.59
N LYS A 54 4.29 -17.28 -22.30
CA LYS A 54 3.03 -16.96 -21.59
C LYS A 54 2.75 -15.46 -21.51
N LYS A 55 3.76 -14.64 -21.16
CA LYS A 55 3.62 -13.17 -21.05
C LYS A 55 3.41 -12.53 -22.43
N LYS A 56 4.06 -13.03 -23.45
CA LYS A 56 3.94 -12.59 -24.85
C LYS A 56 2.53 -12.86 -25.39
N TYR A 57 2.02 -14.07 -25.18
CA TYR A 57 0.68 -14.44 -25.59
C TYR A 57 -0.39 -13.54 -24.93
N PHE A 58 -0.28 -13.33 -23.63
CA PHE A 58 -1.22 -12.50 -22.87
C PHE A 58 -1.23 -11.05 -23.38
N ARG A 59 -0.05 -10.40 -23.51
CA ARG A 59 0.06 -9.02 -24.02
C ARG A 59 -0.52 -8.86 -25.43
N ASN A 60 -0.21 -9.78 -26.34
CA ASN A 60 -0.72 -9.76 -27.69
C ASN A 60 -2.27 -9.89 -27.70
N ARG A 61 -2.82 -10.75 -26.83
CA ARG A 61 -4.27 -10.91 -26.69
C ARG A 61 -4.93 -9.64 -26.17
N VAL A 62 -4.41 -9.06 -25.11
CA VAL A 62 -4.93 -7.80 -24.52
C VAL A 62 -4.89 -6.68 -25.55
N MET A 63 -3.75 -6.47 -26.22
CA MET A 63 -3.63 -5.42 -27.24
C MET A 63 -4.62 -5.57 -28.38
N LYS A 64 -4.86 -6.80 -28.85
CA LYS A 64 -5.87 -7.07 -29.90
C LYS A 64 -7.28 -6.74 -29.42
N ILE A 65 -7.61 -7.06 -28.16
CA ILE A 65 -8.91 -6.73 -27.57
C ILE A 65 -9.09 -5.21 -27.52
N VAL A 66 -8.09 -4.48 -27.00
CA VAL A 66 -8.11 -3.01 -26.92
C VAL A 66 -8.32 -2.38 -28.31
N LEU A 67 -7.52 -2.79 -29.31
CA LEU A 67 -7.65 -2.29 -30.68
C LEU A 67 -9.03 -2.64 -31.30
N THR A 68 -9.60 -3.77 -30.92
CA THR A 68 -10.95 -4.15 -31.37
C THR A 68 -12.00 -3.22 -30.76
N ILE A 69 -11.93 -3.01 -29.44
CA ILE A 69 -12.85 -2.07 -28.74
C ILE A 69 -12.75 -0.66 -29.35
N LEU A 70 -11.52 -0.17 -29.55
CA LEU A 70 -11.28 1.15 -30.15
C LEU A 70 -11.86 1.24 -31.57
N SER A 71 -11.77 0.18 -32.37
CA SER A 71 -12.37 0.18 -33.71
C SER A 71 -13.90 0.30 -33.66
N PHE A 72 -14.56 -0.41 -32.76
CA PHE A 72 -16.01 -0.30 -32.56
C PHE A 72 -16.42 1.07 -32.04
N VAL A 73 -15.72 1.63 -31.06
CA VAL A 73 -15.97 2.98 -30.53
C VAL A 73 -15.84 4.02 -31.66
N SER A 74 -14.79 3.91 -32.50
CA SER A 74 -14.61 4.83 -33.65
C SER A 74 -15.78 4.77 -34.63
N VAL A 75 -16.31 3.57 -34.90
CA VAL A 75 -17.49 3.40 -35.78
C VAL A 75 -18.74 4.00 -35.15
N ILE A 76 -18.96 3.78 -33.84
CA ILE A 76 -20.09 4.37 -33.11
C ILE A 76 -20.04 5.91 -33.14
N LEU A 77 -18.87 6.49 -32.94
CA LEU A 77 -18.69 7.95 -33.00
C LEU A 77 -18.94 8.49 -34.42
N LEU A 78 -18.52 7.76 -35.46
CA LEU A 78 -18.73 8.14 -36.84
C LEU A 78 -20.23 8.17 -37.20
N TRP A 79 -21.00 7.18 -36.76
CA TRP A 79 -22.45 7.04 -37.06
C TRP A 79 -23.37 7.79 -36.08
N GLY A 80 -22.80 8.29 -34.96
CA GLY A 80 -23.56 8.89 -33.86
C GLY A 80 -24.48 10.05 -34.25
N HIS A 81 -24.13 10.80 -35.31
CA HIS A 81 -24.94 11.92 -35.81
C HIS A 81 -26.13 11.47 -36.68
N LYS A 82 -26.11 10.25 -37.21
CA LYS A 82 -27.12 9.75 -38.15
C LYS A 82 -28.15 8.83 -37.50
N ILE A 83 -27.82 8.20 -36.38
CA ILE A 83 -28.73 7.26 -35.70
C ILE A 83 -29.34 7.97 -34.48
N SER A 84 -30.62 8.32 -34.57
CA SER A 84 -31.35 8.90 -33.44
C SER A 84 -31.28 7.98 -32.21
N GLY A 85 -30.94 8.51 -31.05
CA GLY A 85 -30.87 7.76 -29.79
C GLY A 85 -29.55 7.00 -29.53
N ILE A 86 -28.66 6.84 -30.53
CA ILE A 86 -27.37 6.14 -30.31
C ILE A 86 -26.50 6.85 -29.27
N VAL A 87 -26.50 8.19 -29.27
CA VAL A 87 -25.77 9.00 -28.30
C VAL A 87 -26.29 8.73 -26.89
N THR A 88 -27.63 8.67 -26.73
CA THR A 88 -28.25 8.35 -25.44
C THR A 88 -27.87 6.94 -24.97
N ALA A 89 -27.98 5.94 -25.86
CA ALA A 89 -27.62 4.56 -25.54
C ALA A 89 -26.13 4.42 -25.15
N VAL A 90 -25.22 5.09 -25.90
CA VAL A 90 -23.79 5.09 -25.60
C VAL A 90 -23.51 5.79 -24.28
N THR A 91 -24.21 6.87 -23.95
CA THR A 91 -24.06 7.57 -22.68
C THR A 91 -24.45 6.66 -21.51
N PHE A 92 -25.60 5.97 -21.59
CA PHE A 92 -26.00 5.00 -20.55
C PHE A 92 -25.00 3.86 -20.40
N LEU A 93 -24.55 3.27 -21.51
CA LEU A 93 -23.56 2.20 -21.49
C LEU A 93 -22.23 2.68 -20.91
N SER A 94 -21.76 3.86 -21.32
CA SER A 94 -20.50 4.46 -20.82
C SER A 94 -20.57 4.73 -19.31
N THR A 95 -21.72 5.20 -18.82
CA THR A 95 -21.93 5.41 -17.37
C THR A 95 -21.86 4.09 -16.62
N GLY A 96 -22.51 3.04 -17.12
CA GLY A 96 -22.43 1.71 -16.51
C GLY A 96 -21.00 1.15 -16.48
N VAL A 97 -20.26 1.30 -17.58
CA VAL A 97 -18.85 0.89 -17.66
C VAL A 97 -17.99 1.73 -16.71
N ALA A 98 -18.19 3.05 -16.66
CA ALA A 98 -17.45 3.94 -15.77
C ALA A 98 -17.61 3.53 -14.30
N ILE A 99 -18.84 3.18 -13.89
CA ILE A 99 -19.11 2.68 -12.53
C ILE A 99 -18.41 1.34 -12.30
N ALA A 100 -18.47 0.42 -13.26
CA ALA A 100 -17.87 -0.92 -13.15
C ALA A 100 -16.33 -0.89 -13.04
N VAL A 101 -15.67 0.08 -13.66
CA VAL A 101 -14.18 0.21 -13.64
C VAL A 101 -13.67 1.24 -12.64
N ARG A 102 -14.54 1.90 -11.90
CA ARG A 102 -14.21 3.01 -10.98
C ARG A 102 -13.09 2.63 -10.02
N GLU A 103 -13.16 1.46 -9.40
CA GLU A 103 -12.18 1.03 -8.40
C GLU A 103 -10.80 0.82 -9.03
N ILE A 104 -10.74 0.22 -10.22
CA ILE A 104 -9.48 0.00 -10.94
C ILE A 104 -8.81 1.34 -11.28
N ILE A 105 -9.62 2.32 -11.72
CA ILE A 105 -9.12 3.67 -12.03
C ILE A 105 -8.62 4.33 -10.76
N PHE A 106 -9.33 4.19 -9.65
CA PHE A 106 -8.97 4.77 -8.37
C PHE A 106 -7.67 4.17 -7.83
N ASP A 107 -7.52 2.84 -7.89
CA ASP A 107 -6.27 2.16 -7.53
C ASP A 107 -5.09 2.62 -8.38
N PHE A 108 -5.30 2.81 -9.68
CA PHE A 108 -4.25 3.28 -10.58
C PHE A 108 -3.75 4.70 -10.20
N PHE A 109 -4.66 5.65 -9.96
CA PHE A 109 -4.28 7.00 -9.52
C PHE A 109 -3.66 6.99 -8.12
N ALA A 110 -4.14 6.13 -7.23
CA ALA A 110 -3.53 5.93 -5.92
C ALA A 110 -2.10 5.37 -6.05
N GLY A 111 -1.85 4.46 -6.99
CA GLY A 111 -0.50 3.96 -7.29
C GLY A 111 0.45 5.07 -7.76
N ILE A 112 -0.02 5.98 -8.63
CA ILE A 112 0.75 7.16 -9.04
C ILE A 112 1.05 8.06 -7.83
N TYR A 113 0.06 8.29 -6.95
CA TYR A 113 0.23 9.08 -5.74
C TYR A 113 1.27 8.46 -4.80
N ILE A 114 1.22 7.14 -4.57
CA ILE A 114 2.21 6.42 -3.76
C ILE A 114 3.61 6.61 -4.32
N GLY A 115 3.80 6.47 -5.64
CA GLY A 115 5.09 6.68 -6.30
C GLY A 115 5.61 8.11 -6.20
N TRP A 116 4.72 9.11 -6.23
CA TRP A 116 5.09 10.53 -6.19
C TRP A 116 5.29 11.04 -4.77
N LYS A 117 4.30 10.85 -3.89
CA LYS A 117 4.32 11.38 -2.51
C LYS A 117 5.03 10.47 -1.52
N ARG A 118 5.19 9.20 -1.85
CA ARG A 118 5.86 8.19 -1.03
C ARG A 118 5.38 8.22 0.42
N PRO A 119 4.09 8.03 0.71
CA PRO A 119 3.59 7.97 2.08
C PRO A 119 4.25 6.83 2.88
N PHE A 120 4.74 5.82 2.19
CA PHE A 120 5.62 4.76 2.66
C PHE A 120 6.59 4.34 1.54
N GLU A 121 7.68 3.67 1.92
CA GLU A 121 8.68 3.13 1.01
C GLU A 121 8.82 1.61 1.19
N LEU A 122 9.63 0.97 0.33
CA LEU A 122 9.96 -0.45 0.53
C LEU A 122 10.65 -0.63 1.88
N GLU A 123 10.39 -1.76 2.53
CA GLU A 123 10.87 -2.12 3.86
C GLU A 123 10.24 -1.34 5.02
N ASP A 124 9.39 -0.33 4.76
CA ASP A 124 8.65 0.32 5.84
C ASP A 124 7.69 -0.65 6.51
N ARG A 125 7.61 -0.58 7.85
CA ARG A 125 6.55 -1.21 8.62
C ARG A 125 5.35 -0.28 8.67
N ILE A 126 4.24 -0.75 8.11
CA ILE A 126 2.98 0.00 8.05
C ILE A 126 1.82 -0.81 8.64
N GLU A 127 0.78 -0.09 9.00
CA GLU A 127 -0.53 -0.66 9.34
C GLU A 127 -1.60 0.14 8.60
N ILE A 128 -2.48 -0.56 7.90
CA ILE A 128 -3.60 0.02 7.17
C ILE A 128 -4.80 -0.91 7.29
N ASP A 129 -5.95 -0.39 7.74
CA ASP A 129 -7.18 -1.17 7.93
C ASP A 129 -6.95 -2.47 8.73
N ASP A 130 -6.28 -2.37 9.88
CA ASP A 130 -5.90 -3.49 10.78
C ASP A 130 -4.91 -4.51 10.17
N ILE A 131 -4.42 -4.28 8.96
CA ILE A 131 -3.37 -5.08 8.34
C ILE A 131 -2.02 -4.46 8.65
N LYS A 132 -1.21 -5.13 9.48
CA LYS A 132 0.16 -4.72 9.82
C LYS A 132 1.17 -5.56 9.04
N GLY A 133 2.19 -4.92 8.47
CA GLY A 133 3.24 -5.63 7.73
C GLY A 133 4.37 -4.75 7.23
N ASP A 134 5.40 -5.40 6.71
CA ASP A 134 6.53 -4.74 6.07
C ASP A 134 6.27 -4.66 4.55
N VAL A 135 6.37 -3.48 3.96
CA VAL A 135 6.15 -3.27 2.51
C VAL A 135 7.25 -3.96 1.72
N ILE A 136 6.87 -4.91 0.87
CA ILE A 136 7.83 -5.68 0.06
C ILE A 136 7.78 -5.33 -1.44
N ASN A 137 6.66 -4.75 -1.91
CA ASN A 137 6.52 -4.41 -3.33
C ASN A 137 5.41 -3.38 -3.54
N THR A 138 5.55 -2.54 -4.58
CA THR A 138 4.53 -1.60 -5.03
C THR A 138 4.25 -1.81 -6.50
N LYS A 139 2.96 -1.92 -6.88
CA LYS A 139 2.49 -2.15 -8.25
C LYS A 139 1.49 -1.08 -8.67
N ALA A 140 1.09 -1.07 -9.92
CA ALA A 140 0.18 -0.06 -10.47
C ALA A 140 -1.19 -0.01 -9.78
N LEU A 141 -1.73 -1.14 -9.32
CA LEU A 141 -3.07 -1.23 -8.74
C LEU A 141 -3.08 -1.68 -7.27
N ALA A 142 -1.98 -2.22 -6.77
CA ALA A 142 -1.88 -2.74 -5.42
C ALA A 142 -0.43 -2.65 -4.93
N PHE A 143 -0.24 -2.60 -3.62
CA PHE A 143 1.04 -2.85 -2.98
C PHE A 143 0.98 -4.14 -2.15
N GLU A 144 2.13 -4.70 -1.83
CA GLU A 144 2.26 -5.98 -1.17
C GLU A 144 3.00 -5.79 0.15
N VAL A 145 2.46 -6.37 1.22
CA VAL A 145 3.09 -6.37 2.53
C VAL A 145 3.34 -7.80 3.01
N LEU A 146 4.47 -8.00 3.67
CA LEU A 146 4.76 -9.21 4.43
C LEU A 146 4.11 -9.04 5.80
N GLU A 147 3.07 -9.83 6.06
CA GLU A 147 2.25 -9.70 7.26
C GLU A 147 3.04 -9.89 8.56
N VAL A 148 2.67 -9.10 9.55
CA VAL A 148 3.21 -9.13 10.91
C VAL A 148 2.06 -9.19 11.91
N GLY A 149 2.08 -10.14 12.83
CA GLY A 149 1.29 -10.10 14.07
C GLY A 149 0.02 -10.92 14.14
N GLU A 150 -0.80 -11.05 13.11
CA GLU A 150 -2.20 -11.48 13.24
C GLU A 150 -2.43 -12.90 13.84
N ARG A 151 -1.52 -13.83 13.68
CA ARG A 151 -1.65 -15.23 14.15
C ARG A 151 -0.85 -15.56 15.40
N ILE A 152 0.04 -14.68 15.78
CA ILE A 152 0.99 -14.89 16.85
C ILE A 152 1.00 -13.62 17.65
N ASP A 153 0.81 -13.67 18.96
CA ASP A 153 0.97 -12.54 19.89
C ASP A 153 2.41 -11.99 19.87
N ALA A 154 2.94 -11.83 18.66
CA ALA A 154 4.29 -11.45 18.42
C ALA A 154 4.32 -10.55 17.19
N GLU A 155 4.89 -9.38 17.32
CA GLU A 155 5.19 -8.48 16.21
C GLU A 155 6.23 -9.06 15.24
N GLN A 156 6.08 -10.32 14.85
CA GLN A 156 6.94 -11.05 13.93
C GLN A 156 6.21 -11.41 12.65
N SER A 157 6.98 -11.60 11.57
CA SER A 157 6.43 -12.00 10.28
C SER A 157 5.76 -13.38 10.34
N THR A 158 4.57 -13.46 9.79
CA THR A 158 3.83 -14.72 9.63
C THR A 158 4.24 -15.48 8.37
N GLY A 159 5.03 -14.85 7.47
CA GLY A 159 5.37 -15.40 6.16
C GLY A 159 4.27 -15.24 5.11
N ARG A 160 3.11 -14.68 5.45
CA ARG A 160 2.02 -14.41 4.49
C ARG A 160 2.25 -13.08 3.77
N ILE A 161 1.96 -13.05 2.47
CA ILE A 161 1.99 -11.83 1.67
C ILE A 161 0.55 -11.39 1.44
N ILE A 162 0.24 -10.15 1.82
CA ILE A 162 -1.07 -9.55 1.63
C ILE A 162 -0.98 -8.53 0.49
N HIS A 163 -1.94 -8.64 -0.45
CA HIS A 163 -2.10 -7.69 -1.54
C HIS A 163 -3.16 -6.66 -1.14
N ILE A 164 -2.77 -5.41 -1.03
CA ILE A 164 -3.63 -4.30 -0.61
C ILE A 164 -3.89 -3.39 -1.81
N PRO A 165 -5.16 -3.10 -2.16
CA PRO A 165 -5.48 -2.12 -3.20
C PRO A 165 -4.85 -0.76 -2.90
N ASN A 166 -4.28 -0.09 -3.90
CA ASN A 166 -3.63 1.20 -3.70
C ASN A 166 -4.60 2.28 -3.17
N SER A 167 -5.88 2.19 -3.52
CA SER A 167 -6.94 3.11 -3.07
C SER A 167 -7.14 3.16 -1.56
N PHE A 168 -6.66 2.15 -0.81
CA PHE A 168 -6.70 2.15 0.65
C PHE A 168 -5.96 3.34 1.25
N ILE A 169 -4.92 3.86 0.58
CA ILE A 169 -4.19 5.06 1.02
C ILE A 169 -5.07 6.31 1.17
N PHE A 170 -6.20 6.37 0.46
CA PHE A 170 -7.14 7.48 0.52
C PHE A 170 -8.38 7.19 1.35
N THR A 171 -8.70 5.91 1.55
CA THR A 171 -9.96 5.48 2.19
C THR A 171 -9.78 4.95 3.60
N LYS A 172 -8.54 4.61 3.97
CA LYS A 172 -8.18 4.04 5.28
C LYS A 172 -7.09 4.88 5.94
N SER A 173 -6.96 4.80 7.26
CA SER A 173 -5.84 5.40 7.96
C SER A 173 -4.58 4.59 7.76
N LEU A 174 -3.49 5.26 7.40
CA LEU A 174 -2.16 4.67 7.29
C LEU A 174 -1.34 5.05 8.52
N LYS A 175 -0.85 4.05 9.25
CA LYS A 175 0.17 4.22 10.29
C LYS A 175 1.50 3.73 9.73
N ASN A 176 2.51 4.58 9.71
CA ASN A 176 3.87 4.19 9.30
C ASN A 176 4.78 4.25 10.52
N TYR A 177 5.35 3.11 10.87
CA TYR A 177 6.17 2.92 12.07
C TYR A 177 7.65 3.26 11.87
N THR A 178 8.10 3.39 10.61
CA THR A 178 9.52 3.51 10.28
C THR A 178 9.90 4.77 9.52
N LYS A 179 8.96 5.41 8.84
CA LYS A 179 9.26 6.52 7.93
C LYS A 179 9.83 7.76 8.63
N ALA A 180 9.18 8.23 9.70
CA ALA A 180 9.56 9.49 10.31
C ALA A 180 10.80 9.35 11.18
N PHE A 181 10.77 8.48 12.18
CA PHE A 181 11.80 8.40 13.21
C PHE A 181 12.60 7.11 13.18
N LYS A 182 12.17 6.11 12.43
CA LYS A 182 12.69 4.73 12.42
C LYS A 182 12.57 4.01 13.77
N TYR A 183 12.06 4.68 14.79
CA TYR A 183 11.90 4.21 16.16
C TYR A 183 10.50 4.52 16.66
N ILE A 184 9.99 3.69 17.55
CA ILE A 184 8.70 3.86 18.23
C ILE A 184 8.90 3.82 19.74
N TRP A 185 7.97 4.42 20.47
CA TRP A 185 7.80 4.14 21.88
C TRP A 185 7.13 2.79 22.06
N ASP A 186 7.76 1.95 22.90
CA ASP A 186 7.21 0.69 23.36
C ASP A 186 7.05 0.70 24.87
N GLU A 187 6.14 -0.10 25.38
CA GLU A 187 5.85 -0.16 26.82
C GLU A 187 5.68 -1.62 27.24
N LEU A 188 6.43 -2.04 28.23
CA LEU A 188 6.21 -3.32 28.90
C LEU A 188 5.78 -3.10 30.35
N LYS A 189 5.01 -4.04 30.90
CA LYS A 189 4.47 -3.97 32.24
C LYS A 189 4.97 -5.12 33.08
N ILE A 190 5.30 -4.83 34.34
CA ILE A 190 5.60 -5.82 35.35
C ILE A 190 4.82 -5.53 36.61
N ASN A 191 4.42 -6.57 37.31
CA ASN A 191 3.68 -6.48 38.57
C ASN A 191 4.62 -6.86 39.72
N LEU A 192 4.72 -5.97 40.68
CA LEU A 192 5.55 -6.14 41.86
C LEU A 192 4.68 -6.37 43.10
N SER A 193 5.21 -7.08 44.08
CA SER A 193 4.57 -7.20 45.39
C SER A 193 4.54 -5.84 46.11
N LEU A 194 3.54 -5.58 46.94
CA LEU A 194 3.41 -4.33 47.69
C LEU A 194 4.55 -4.09 48.69
N ASP A 195 5.25 -5.13 49.12
CA ASP A 195 6.42 -5.04 49.98
C ASP A 195 7.76 -4.87 49.23
N SER A 196 7.70 -4.63 47.91
CA SER A 196 8.89 -4.38 47.08
C SER A 196 9.48 -3.00 47.38
N ASP A 197 10.79 -2.89 47.34
CA ASP A 197 11.48 -1.60 47.25
C ASP A 197 11.38 -1.09 45.79
N ILE A 198 10.41 -0.17 45.59
CA ILE A 198 10.09 0.35 44.26
C ILE A 198 11.25 1.18 43.69
N GLU A 199 11.94 1.97 44.52
CA GLU A 199 13.03 2.83 44.06
C GLU A 199 14.24 2.01 43.66
N GLU A 200 14.60 0.99 44.41
CA GLU A 200 15.69 0.08 44.06
C GLU A 200 15.34 -0.74 42.83
N THR A 201 14.11 -1.25 42.74
CA THR A 201 13.63 -1.98 41.55
C THR A 201 13.71 -1.11 40.30
N LYS A 202 13.34 0.16 40.37
CA LYS A 202 13.45 1.07 39.22
C LYS A 202 14.91 1.26 38.78
N LYS A 203 15.84 1.41 39.70
CA LYS A 203 17.27 1.53 39.35
C LYS A 203 17.76 0.28 38.62
N ILE A 204 17.44 -0.90 39.13
CA ILE A 204 17.81 -2.16 38.48
C ILE A 204 17.23 -2.22 37.05
N ILE A 205 15.95 -1.82 36.84
CA ILE A 205 15.34 -1.81 35.53
C ILE A 205 16.00 -0.79 34.59
N TYR A 206 16.36 0.42 35.10
CA TYR A 206 17.11 1.40 34.32
C TYR A 206 18.45 0.82 33.87
N ASP A 207 19.18 0.16 34.76
CA ASP A 207 20.47 -0.49 34.44
C ASP A 207 20.29 -1.60 33.37
N ILE A 208 19.22 -2.37 33.44
CA ILE A 208 18.89 -3.40 32.44
C ILE A 208 18.68 -2.77 31.06
N ILE A 209 17.92 -1.65 30.99
CA ILE A 209 17.62 -0.98 29.72
C ILE A 209 18.87 -0.30 29.16
N GLU A 210 19.62 0.41 29.99
CA GLU A 210 20.82 1.15 29.58
C GLU A 210 21.92 0.22 29.06
N ASN A 211 22.05 -0.96 29.65
CA ASN A 211 23.02 -1.97 29.23
C ASN A 211 22.53 -2.88 28.09
N ASN A 212 21.30 -2.69 27.60
CA ASN A 212 20.78 -3.48 26.46
C ASN A 212 21.40 -2.97 25.15
N GLU A 213 22.09 -3.84 24.41
CA GLU A 213 22.80 -3.50 23.17
C GLU A 213 21.88 -2.94 22.07
N ASN A 214 20.61 -3.36 22.06
CA ASN A 214 19.63 -2.90 21.08
C ASN A 214 19.02 -1.54 21.43
N LEU A 215 19.12 -1.07 22.68
CA LEU A 215 18.54 0.16 23.19
C LEU A 215 19.56 1.27 23.45
N LYS A 216 20.80 0.94 23.77
CA LYS A 216 21.85 1.86 24.23
C LYS A 216 21.96 3.17 23.45
N ASP A 217 21.86 3.13 22.13
CA ASP A 217 22.00 4.31 21.27
C ASP A 217 20.66 4.84 20.72
N THR A 218 19.54 4.24 21.08
CA THR A 218 18.24 4.58 20.45
C THR A 218 17.76 5.99 20.81
N PRO A 219 17.92 6.52 22.03
CA PRO A 219 17.56 7.89 22.34
C PRO A 219 18.31 8.91 21.46
N LYS A 220 19.63 8.76 21.32
CA LYS A 220 20.45 9.62 20.47
C LYS A 220 20.08 9.52 18.99
N LYS A 221 19.88 8.31 18.47
CA LYS A 221 19.44 8.08 17.08
C LYS A 221 18.04 8.64 16.80
N MET A 222 17.17 8.61 17.81
CA MET A 222 15.85 9.24 17.73
C MET A 222 15.97 10.77 17.71
N GLU A 223 16.83 11.35 18.54
CA GLU A 223 17.09 12.80 18.58
C GLU A 223 17.63 13.29 17.23
N ASP A 224 18.60 12.59 16.65
CA ASP A 224 19.14 12.88 15.32
C ASP A 224 18.03 12.82 14.26
N ALA A 225 17.21 11.76 14.26
CA ALA A 225 16.10 11.59 13.33
C ALA A 225 15.03 12.69 13.48
N VAL A 226 14.72 13.12 14.70
CA VAL A 226 13.78 14.23 14.95
C VAL A 226 14.35 15.55 14.40
N SER A 227 15.64 15.81 14.60
CA SER A 227 16.28 17.03 14.10
C SER A 227 16.24 17.13 12.57
N ASP A 228 16.38 16.01 11.86
CA ASP A 228 16.34 15.93 10.40
C ASP A 228 14.96 16.27 9.82
N ILE A 229 13.88 15.92 10.54
CA ILE A 229 12.50 16.05 10.04
C ILE A 229 11.71 17.17 10.70
N ILE A 230 12.28 17.96 11.59
CA ILE A 230 11.60 19.01 12.37
C ILE A 230 10.91 20.05 11.46
N PHE A 231 11.46 20.31 10.26
CA PHE A 231 10.87 21.23 9.28
C PHE A 231 9.63 20.66 8.62
N GLU A 232 9.50 19.33 8.54
CA GLU A 232 8.36 18.65 7.92
C GLU A 232 7.23 18.40 8.92
N TYR A 233 7.55 17.95 10.14
CA TYR A 233 6.56 17.47 11.10
C TYR A 233 6.35 18.35 12.33
N ARG A 234 7.18 19.34 12.61
CA ARG A 234 7.10 20.23 13.80
C ARG A 234 6.84 19.47 15.12
N ILE A 235 7.54 18.37 15.31
CA ILE A 235 7.42 17.52 16.50
C ILE A 235 8.61 17.79 17.40
N TYR A 236 8.34 17.98 18.70
CA TYR A 236 9.35 18.20 19.72
C TYR A 236 9.17 17.18 20.82
N TYR A 237 10.21 16.47 21.17
CA TYR A 237 10.24 15.60 22.33
C TYR A 237 11.06 16.23 23.43
N ASN A 238 10.50 16.35 24.64
CA ASN A 238 11.20 16.90 25.78
C ASN A 238 12.13 15.88 26.44
N TYR A 239 11.77 14.59 26.34
CA TYR A 239 12.51 13.49 26.97
C TYR A 239 12.49 12.28 26.04
N LEU A 240 13.66 11.73 25.78
CA LEU A 240 13.85 10.52 24.97
C LEU A 240 14.40 9.35 25.80
N ASP A 241 14.81 9.59 27.03
CA ASP A 241 15.28 8.56 27.94
C ASP A 241 14.14 7.63 28.38
N PRO A 242 14.43 6.42 28.81
CA PRO A 242 13.44 5.50 29.36
C PRO A 242 12.71 6.11 30.56
N ILE A 243 11.42 5.86 30.69
CA ILE A 243 10.59 6.37 31.79
C ILE A 243 9.86 5.20 32.44
N ILE A 244 9.91 5.10 33.76
CA ILE A 244 9.20 4.08 34.52
C ILE A 244 8.08 4.73 35.35
N TYR A 245 6.86 4.45 34.94
CA TYR A 245 5.66 4.90 35.67
C TYR A 245 5.25 3.86 36.70
N THR A 246 4.74 4.33 37.83
CA THR A 246 4.26 3.50 38.94
C THR A 246 2.77 3.68 39.12
N LYS A 247 2.03 2.57 39.19
CA LYS A 247 0.61 2.55 39.47
C LYS A 247 0.30 1.50 40.55
N ILE A 248 -0.50 1.85 41.54
CA ILE A 248 -1.01 0.91 42.54
C ILE A 248 -2.32 0.30 41.99
N VAL A 249 -2.37 -1.01 41.97
CA VAL A 249 -3.52 -1.79 41.45
C VAL A 249 -3.88 -2.84 42.50
N ASP A 250 -5.04 -2.65 43.13
CA ASP A 250 -5.60 -3.55 44.16
C ASP A 250 -4.56 -4.13 45.16
N SER A 251 -3.93 -5.24 44.77
CA SER A 251 -3.01 -6.03 45.63
C SER A 251 -1.54 -6.01 45.17
N HIS A 252 -1.19 -5.18 44.20
CA HIS A 252 0.16 -5.13 43.66
C HIS A 252 0.53 -3.71 43.12
N VAL A 253 1.81 -3.52 42.80
CA VAL A 253 2.29 -2.33 42.12
C VAL A 253 2.60 -2.67 40.67
N GLU A 254 1.95 -2.03 39.72
CA GLU A 254 2.27 -2.12 38.30
C GLU A 254 3.35 -1.08 37.96
N LEU A 255 4.45 -1.52 37.39
CA LEU A 255 5.43 -0.64 36.73
C LEU A 255 5.24 -0.72 35.23
N SER A 256 4.99 0.44 34.59
CA SER A 256 4.97 0.60 33.15
C SER A 256 6.31 1.15 32.69
N ILE A 257 7.07 0.37 31.97
CA ILE A 257 8.44 0.68 31.54
C ILE A 257 8.36 1.09 30.09
N ARG A 258 8.56 2.38 29.81
CA ARG A 258 8.47 2.98 28.48
C ARG A 258 9.86 3.29 27.96
N TYR A 259 10.18 2.83 26.75
CA TYR A 259 11.47 3.00 26.10
C TYR A 259 11.33 3.13 24.60
N ILE A 260 12.38 3.59 23.92
CA ILE A 260 12.41 3.75 22.46
C ILE A 260 13.08 2.54 21.84
N VAL A 261 12.43 1.96 20.81
CA VAL A 261 12.93 0.75 20.14
C VAL A 261 12.66 0.81 18.63
N HIS A 262 13.49 0.12 17.86
CA HIS A 262 13.19 -0.11 16.44
C HIS A 262 12.02 -1.10 16.29
N PRO A 263 10.95 -0.79 15.51
CA PRO A 263 9.73 -1.61 15.45
C PRO A 263 9.96 -3.08 15.13
N LYS A 264 10.96 -3.38 14.29
CA LYS A 264 11.31 -4.77 13.91
C LYS A 264 12.09 -5.51 15.00
N LYS A 265 12.54 -4.83 16.06
CA LYS A 265 13.30 -5.42 17.19
C LYS A 265 12.51 -5.44 18.50
N ALA A 266 11.33 -4.81 18.55
CA ALA A 266 10.55 -4.64 19.78
C ALA A 266 10.40 -5.95 20.56
N ARG A 267 9.98 -7.01 19.91
CA ARG A 267 9.79 -8.33 20.55
C ARG A 267 11.06 -8.93 21.12
N ILE A 268 12.17 -8.82 20.40
CA ILE A 268 13.46 -9.36 20.86
C ILE A 268 13.89 -8.62 22.12
N VAL A 269 13.77 -7.29 22.09
CA VAL A 269 14.13 -6.43 23.23
C VAL A 269 13.23 -6.69 24.43
N GLN A 270 11.92 -6.86 24.23
CA GLN A 270 11.02 -7.24 25.32
C GLN A 270 11.44 -8.55 26.00
N ASP A 271 11.76 -9.59 25.21
CA ASP A 271 12.22 -10.88 25.71
C ASP A 271 13.52 -10.75 26.50
N GLU A 272 14.50 -10.01 25.97
CA GLU A 272 15.78 -9.72 26.65
C GLU A 272 15.57 -9.04 28.00
N ILE A 273 14.68 -8.02 28.07
CA ILE A 273 14.38 -7.31 29.31
C ILE A 273 13.68 -8.24 30.30
N TYR A 274 12.67 -9.01 29.87
CA TYR A 274 11.99 -9.96 30.76
C TYR A 274 12.93 -11.03 31.33
N LEU A 275 13.86 -11.55 30.51
CA LEU A 275 14.84 -12.53 30.97
C LEU A 275 15.78 -11.92 32.03
N LYS A 276 16.21 -10.69 31.88
CA LYS A 276 17.02 -9.99 32.88
C LYS A 276 16.24 -9.69 34.17
N ILE A 277 14.98 -9.28 34.06
CA ILE A 277 14.11 -9.09 35.24
C ILE A 277 13.92 -10.41 36.00
N LEU A 278 13.75 -11.53 35.28
CA LEU A 278 13.62 -12.86 35.90
C LEU A 278 14.95 -13.31 36.57
N GLU A 279 16.10 -12.93 36.02
CA GLU A 279 17.41 -13.16 36.65
C GLU A 279 17.50 -12.40 37.98
N GLU A 280 17.15 -11.12 38.00
CA GLU A 280 17.15 -10.30 39.22
C GLU A 280 16.11 -10.76 40.26
N TYR A 281 14.95 -11.27 39.83
CA TYR A 281 13.99 -11.93 40.70
C TYR A 281 14.59 -13.18 41.36
N LYS A 282 15.27 -14.04 40.61
CA LYS A 282 15.95 -15.24 41.17
C LYS A 282 17.07 -14.90 42.14
N ASN A 283 17.76 -13.78 41.89
CA ASN A 283 18.80 -13.26 42.78
C ASN A 283 18.23 -12.61 44.05
N GLY A 284 16.90 -12.42 44.14
CA GLY A 284 16.22 -11.82 45.27
C GLY A 284 16.24 -10.28 45.26
N ASN A 285 16.71 -9.64 44.19
CA ASN A 285 16.79 -8.18 44.05
C ASN A 285 15.46 -7.54 43.64
N ILE A 286 14.59 -8.30 43.00
CA ILE A 286 13.23 -7.89 42.61
C ILE A 286 12.19 -8.84 43.20
N LYS A 287 11.07 -8.33 43.70
CA LYS A 287 9.94 -9.11 44.18
C LYS A 287 8.77 -8.99 43.23
N LEU A 288 8.60 -9.96 42.37
CA LEU A 288 7.44 -10.01 41.47
C LEU A 288 6.17 -10.39 42.25
N TYR A 289 5.04 -9.83 41.82
CA TYR A 289 3.73 -10.23 42.33
C TYR A 289 3.32 -11.58 41.75
N ILE A 290 3.06 -12.53 42.63
CA ILE A 290 2.56 -13.87 42.30
C ILE A 290 1.13 -13.93 42.80
N PRO A 291 0.09 -13.98 41.92
CA PRO A 291 -1.28 -14.11 42.35
C PRO A 291 -1.44 -15.43 43.12
N LEU A 292 -2.01 -15.34 44.33
CA LEU A 292 -2.41 -16.54 45.04
C LEU A 292 -3.52 -17.22 44.25
N VAL A 293 -3.22 -18.40 43.70
CA VAL A 293 -4.26 -19.24 43.08
C VAL A 293 -5.16 -19.69 44.18
N ALA A 294 -6.43 -19.22 44.15
CA ALA A 294 -7.45 -19.65 45.07
C ALA A 294 -7.98 -21.06 44.70
#